data_2ea8e7bd5805fdec03793bce45469679
#
_entry.id   2ea8e7bd5805fdec03793bce45469679
#
_cell.length_a   1.000
_cell.length_b   1.000
_cell.length_c   1.000
_cell.angle_alpha   90.00
_cell.angle_beta   90.00
_cell.angle_gamma   90.00
#
_symmetry.space_group_name_H-M   'P 1'
#
loop_
_entity.id
_entity.type
_entity.pdbx_description
1 polymer ?
#
loop_
_entity_poly.entity_id
_entity_poly.type
_entity_poly.pdbx_seq_one_letter_code
_entity_poly.pdbx_strand_id
1 'polypeptide(L)'
;MGMRALLAGSAVLLAGVVACSSAGAATAAPAAAGASRIAKVAASGSATAKASTAGSATPATVTEGLCTGPYARRALSAQLSADIYTGLRGRNGVHAVSLYDQGTGVSCLDNGSKHFDSASIVKAIIMAALLRWHQETKTPLSSWEKSEANEMITESNNDAATDLWDEIGMDNLQDFLNLAGMGGTQLGQDGEWGLTQVTAHDELLLLKLLTAPNSVLDAYSRSYQLGLMAQVTSSESWGVTAGTPSGVSWHVKNGWLPDASGWHINSIGTFSGHSANYMIAVLSDNADMNNDEQYGINTIEDVARPVQRDLNNATLTGSSTAAARLAAAPNVAETLATSWAVVPALPTPAQG
;
A
#
# COMPACT_ATOMS: atom_id res chain seq x y z
N MET A 1 -37.56 -51.33 0.59
CA MET A 1 -36.60 -52.40 0.89
C MET A 1 -35.28 -52.01 0.24
N GLY A 2 -34.27 -51.66 0.89
CA GLY A 2 -33.61 -51.95 2.13
C GLY A 2 -32.74 -50.81 2.60
N MET A 3 -32.80 -50.69 3.83
CA MET A 3 -32.12 -49.84 4.77
C MET A 3 -30.73 -50.41 5.13
N ARG A 4 -29.69 -49.59 5.17
CA ARG A 4 -28.47 -49.77 6.01
C ARG A 4 -27.82 -48.41 6.14
N ALA A 5 -27.87 -47.77 7.26
CA ALA A 5 -27.27 -47.94 8.59
C ALA A 5 -25.89 -47.31 8.69
N LEU A 6 -25.88 -46.25 9.52
CA LEU A 6 -24.83 -45.50 10.20
C LEU A 6 -23.60 -46.31 10.62
N LEU A 7 -22.44 -45.67 10.60
CA LEU A 7 -21.40 -45.84 11.62
C LEU A 7 -20.73 -44.52 11.92
N ALA A 8 -20.87 -44.10 13.16
CA ALA A 8 -20.12 -43.04 13.81
C ALA A 8 -18.78 -43.62 14.31
N GLY A 9 -17.72 -42.86 14.22
CA GLY A 9 -16.44 -43.20 14.78
C GLY A 9 -15.86 -42.02 15.57
N SER A 10 -15.77 -42.23 16.86
CA SER A 10 -15.46 -41.28 17.92
C SER A 10 -14.01 -40.85 17.98
N ALA A 11 -13.81 -39.70 18.56
CA ALA A 11 -12.59 -39.03 19.00
C ALA A 11 -11.65 -39.88 19.88
N VAL A 12 -10.37 -39.62 19.80
CA VAL A 12 -9.43 -39.83 20.90
C VAL A 12 -8.54 -38.60 21.04
N LEU A 13 -8.73 -37.92 22.15
CA LEU A 13 -7.79 -36.96 22.77
C LEU A 13 -6.60 -37.72 23.33
N LEU A 14 -5.39 -37.20 23.11
CA LEU A 14 -4.24 -37.50 23.95
C LEU A 14 -3.52 -36.19 24.31
N ALA A 15 -3.72 -35.81 25.57
CA ALA A 15 -2.93 -34.80 26.26
C ALA A 15 -1.57 -35.41 26.65
N GLY A 16 -0.49 -34.71 26.37
CA GLY A 16 0.85 -35.04 26.86
C GLY A 16 1.47 -33.80 27.49
N VAL A 17 1.39 -33.73 28.81
CA VAL A 17 2.12 -32.79 29.67
C VAL A 17 3.53 -33.33 29.87
N VAL A 18 4.57 -32.55 29.56
CA VAL A 18 5.89 -32.72 30.15
C VAL A 18 6.39 -31.37 30.64
N ALA A 19 6.38 -31.26 31.97
CA ALA A 19 7.12 -30.24 32.69
C ALA A 19 8.53 -30.76 32.95
N CYS A 20 9.54 -29.95 32.77
CA CYS A 20 10.80 -30.10 33.52
C CYS A 20 11.46 -28.74 33.73
N SER A 21 11.58 -28.44 34.98
CA SER A 21 12.30 -27.33 35.59
C SER A 21 13.82 -27.55 35.50
N SER A 22 14.60 -26.48 35.40
CA SER A 22 15.73 -26.30 36.31
C SER A 22 16.36 -24.91 36.14
N ALA A 23 16.56 -24.34 37.29
CA ALA A 23 17.16 -23.08 37.61
C ALA A 23 18.68 -23.05 37.35
N GLY A 24 19.21 -21.86 37.10
CA GLY A 24 20.66 -21.60 37.09
C GLY A 24 20.92 -20.11 37.27
N ALA A 25 21.48 -19.80 38.41
CA ALA A 25 21.66 -18.52 39.07
C ALA A 25 22.61 -17.52 38.35
N ALA A 26 22.28 -16.29 38.50
CA ALA A 26 23.01 -15.08 38.84
C ALA A 26 24.55 -15.05 38.81
N THR A 27 25.10 -14.01 38.18
CA THR A 27 26.16 -13.20 38.81
C THR A 27 26.05 -11.74 38.31
N ALA A 28 26.14 -10.84 39.29
CA ALA A 28 26.05 -9.40 39.11
C ALA A 28 27.44 -8.76 39.14
N ALA A 29 27.53 -7.60 38.42
CA ALA A 29 28.25 -6.36 38.71
C ALA A 29 29.80 -6.35 38.57
N PRO A 30 30.49 -5.18 38.49
CA PRO A 30 30.03 -3.88 38.93
C PRO A 30 30.28 -2.69 37.95
N ALA A 31 29.75 -1.57 38.34
CA ALA A 31 29.88 -0.24 37.83
C ALA A 31 31.30 0.35 37.94
N ALA A 32 31.64 1.27 37.02
CA ALA A 32 32.69 2.27 37.24
C ALA A 32 32.15 3.64 36.83
N ALA A 33 32.11 4.48 37.84
CA ALA A 33 31.82 5.91 37.74
C ALA A 33 33.04 6.68 37.17
N GLY A 34 32.78 7.71 36.39
CA GLY A 34 33.77 8.67 35.96
C GLY A 34 33.16 10.07 35.87
N ALA A 35 33.45 10.87 36.88
CA ALA A 35 32.91 12.19 37.10
C ALA A 35 33.68 13.30 36.32
N SER A 36 32.92 14.31 35.95
CA SER A 36 33.23 15.73 36.04
C SER A 36 34.39 16.36 35.24
N ARG A 37 34.06 17.38 34.45
CA ARG A 37 34.63 18.73 34.62
C ARG A 37 33.80 19.80 33.90
N ILE A 38 33.31 20.71 34.73
CA ILE A 38 32.74 22.01 34.39
C ILE A 38 33.89 22.93 34.00
N ALA A 39 33.74 23.64 32.90
CA ALA A 39 34.54 24.86 32.66
C ALA A 39 33.56 26.01 32.36
N LYS A 40 33.54 26.90 33.35
CA LYS A 40 32.87 28.19 33.37
C LYS A 40 33.81 29.22 32.77
N VAL A 41 33.40 29.95 31.74
CA VAL A 41 34.05 31.21 31.35
C VAL A 41 33.00 32.30 31.31
N ALA A 42 33.28 33.35 32.02
CA ALA A 42 32.43 34.52 32.24
C ALA A 42 32.76 35.67 31.27
N ALA A 43 31.71 36.35 30.90
CA ALA A 43 31.48 37.80 30.84
C ALA A 43 32.42 38.76 30.08
N SER A 44 31.84 39.54 29.23
CA SER A 44 31.68 41.02 29.27
C SER A 44 31.78 41.64 27.89
N GLY A 45 30.83 42.46 27.53
CA GLY A 45 30.91 43.34 26.36
C GLY A 45 29.54 43.94 26.01
N SER A 46 29.13 44.98 26.75
CA SER A 46 28.03 45.86 26.38
C SER A 46 28.36 46.63 25.10
N ALA A 47 27.48 46.51 24.11
CA ALA A 47 27.37 47.49 23.04
C ALA A 47 25.88 47.74 22.75
N THR A 48 25.44 48.92 23.12
CA THR A 48 24.17 49.53 22.77
C THR A 48 24.04 49.72 21.27
N ALA A 49 23.10 49.09 20.63
CA ALA A 49 22.68 49.40 19.28
C ALA A 49 21.18 49.60 19.22
N LYS A 50 20.81 50.65 18.55
CA LYS A 50 19.46 51.22 18.39
C LYS A 50 18.44 50.21 17.88
N ALA A 51 17.27 50.23 18.48
CA ALA A 51 16.06 49.56 17.99
C ALA A 51 15.69 50.09 16.60
N SER A 52 15.68 49.20 15.63
CA SER A 52 14.96 49.37 14.38
C SER A 52 13.81 48.40 14.43
N THR A 53 12.58 48.90 14.50
CA THR A 53 11.38 48.11 14.44
C THR A 53 11.16 47.65 13.00
N ALA A 54 11.72 46.51 12.63
CA ALA A 54 11.31 45.76 11.49
C ALA A 54 10.48 44.57 12.01
N GLY A 55 9.21 44.55 11.62
CA GLY A 55 8.29 43.49 11.98
C GLY A 55 8.87 42.13 11.56
N SER A 56 9.16 41.30 12.55
CA SER A 56 9.58 39.92 12.36
C SER A 56 8.36 39.13 11.94
N ALA A 57 8.16 38.99 10.63
CA ALA A 57 7.31 37.94 10.11
C ALA A 57 8.00 36.62 10.45
N THR A 58 7.48 35.92 11.43
CA THR A 58 7.83 34.52 11.71
C THR A 58 7.62 33.77 10.39
N PRO A 59 8.64 33.06 9.85
CA PRO A 59 8.36 32.18 8.72
C PRO A 59 7.34 31.18 9.20
N ALA A 60 6.17 31.18 8.54
CA ALA A 60 5.20 30.10 8.69
C ALA A 60 5.97 28.81 8.41
N THR A 61 6.04 27.93 9.41
CA THR A 61 6.52 26.57 9.24
C THR A 61 5.58 25.96 8.20
N VAL A 62 6.03 25.85 6.96
CA VAL A 62 5.36 25.07 5.94
C VAL A 62 5.57 23.64 6.41
N THR A 63 4.56 23.08 7.07
CA THR A 63 4.47 21.64 7.24
C THR A 63 4.45 21.11 5.80
N GLU A 64 5.46 20.37 5.39
CA GLU A 64 5.45 19.70 4.08
C GLU A 64 4.18 18.86 4.07
N GLY A 65 3.23 19.20 3.20
CA GLY A 65 1.97 18.49 3.11
C GLY A 65 2.25 17.08 2.62
N LEU A 66 1.48 16.09 3.09
CA LEU A 66 1.56 14.71 2.64
C LEU A 66 1.35 14.58 1.12
N CYS A 67 0.69 15.56 0.51
CA CYS A 67 0.34 15.55 -0.90
C CYS A 67 1.02 16.69 -1.66
N THR A 68 1.49 16.36 -2.86
CA THR A 68 2.12 17.27 -3.81
C THR A 68 1.42 17.19 -5.16
N GLY A 69 1.59 18.21 -5.99
CA GLY A 69 1.00 18.22 -7.32
C GLY A 69 1.28 19.52 -8.09
N PRO A 70 0.77 19.67 -9.31
CA PRO A 70 0.90 20.89 -10.07
C PRO A 70 0.39 22.11 -9.30
N TYR A 71 1.03 23.27 -9.47
CA TYR A 71 0.64 24.51 -8.77
C TYR A 71 -0.86 24.83 -8.86
N ALA A 72 -1.47 24.55 -10.02
CA ALA A 72 -2.92 24.73 -10.22
C ALA A 72 -3.78 23.82 -9.34
N ARG A 73 -3.20 22.78 -8.72
CA ARG A 73 -3.85 21.79 -7.86
C ARG A 73 -3.40 21.88 -6.39
N ARG A 74 -2.65 22.92 -6.01
CA ARG A 74 -2.15 23.08 -4.63
C ARG A 74 -3.27 23.07 -3.56
N ALA A 75 -4.46 23.59 -3.89
CA ALA A 75 -5.59 23.56 -2.97
C ALA A 75 -6.12 22.13 -2.75
N LEU A 76 -6.17 21.32 -3.82
CA LEU A 76 -6.51 19.89 -3.73
C LEU A 76 -5.44 19.12 -2.96
N SER A 77 -4.16 19.34 -3.24
CA SER A 77 -3.06 18.70 -2.50
C SER A 77 -3.13 19.02 -1.00
N ALA A 78 -3.41 20.28 -0.63
CA ALA A 78 -3.56 20.68 0.76
C ALA A 78 -4.79 20.03 1.42
N GLN A 79 -5.90 19.95 0.70
CA GLN A 79 -7.14 19.33 1.20
C GLN A 79 -6.95 17.83 1.42
N LEU A 80 -6.40 17.10 0.45
CA LEU A 80 -6.11 15.67 0.57
C LEU A 80 -5.12 15.38 1.71
N SER A 81 -4.11 16.23 1.89
CA SER A 81 -3.19 16.13 3.04
C SER A 81 -3.94 16.24 4.38
N ALA A 82 -4.85 17.21 4.48
CA ALA A 82 -5.65 17.42 5.69
C ALA A 82 -6.62 16.25 5.94
N ASP A 83 -7.21 15.70 4.90
CA ASP A 83 -8.15 14.58 4.98
C ASP A 83 -7.43 13.29 5.43
N ILE A 84 -6.29 12.96 4.83
CA ILE A 84 -5.47 11.81 5.22
C ILE A 84 -5.04 11.96 6.69
N TYR A 85 -4.48 13.13 7.05
CA TYR A 85 -4.07 13.41 8.43
C TYR A 85 -5.24 13.26 9.41
N THR A 86 -6.42 13.77 9.06
CA THR A 86 -7.61 13.73 9.92
C THR A 86 -8.13 12.31 10.09
N GLY A 87 -8.15 11.52 9.01
CA GLY A 87 -8.57 10.11 9.05
C GLY A 87 -7.66 9.24 9.91
N LEU A 88 -6.36 9.53 9.94
CA LEU A 88 -5.37 8.77 10.71
C LEU A 88 -5.15 9.30 12.12
N ARG A 89 -5.50 10.57 12.39
CA ARG A 89 -5.19 11.19 13.68
C ARG A 89 -5.90 10.51 14.85
N GLY A 90 -5.10 10.05 15.81
CA GLY A 90 -5.61 9.38 17.03
C GLY A 90 -6.01 7.93 16.78
N ARG A 91 -5.72 7.39 15.60
CA ARG A 91 -5.86 5.96 15.35
C ARG A 91 -4.69 5.20 15.94
N ASN A 92 -4.98 4.03 16.50
CA ASN A 92 -3.95 3.10 16.98
C ASN A 92 -3.22 2.47 15.81
N GLY A 93 -1.99 2.08 16.09
CA GLY A 93 -1.15 1.41 15.12
C GLY A 93 -0.28 2.35 14.31
N VAL A 94 0.34 1.80 13.31
CA VAL A 94 1.15 2.52 12.32
C VAL A 94 0.47 2.40 10.97
N HIS A 95 0.46 3.49 10.23
CA HIS A 95 -0.25 3.56 8.96
C HIS A 95 0.67 4.07 7.86
N ALA A 96 0.39 3.65 6.63
CA ALA A 96 0.98 4.24 5.44
C ALA A 96 -0.10 4.49 4.40
N VAL A 97 0.04 5.59 3.67
CA VAL A 97 -0.84 5.96 2.57
C VAL A 97 0.00 6.31 1.35
N SER A 98 -0.36 5.76 0.22
CA SER A 98 0.16 6.18 -1.08
C SER A 98 -1.01 6.36 -2.05
N LEU A 99 -1.06 7.52 -2.72
CA LEU A 99 -2.12 7.88 -3.63
C LEU A 99 -1.53 8.58 -4.86
N TYR A 100 -2.09 8.29 -6.02
CA TYR A 100 -1.80 9.04 -7.24
C TYR A 100 -3.07 9.23 -8.07
N ASP A 101 -3.37 10.47 -8.40
CA ASP A 101 -4.44 10.83 -9.32
C ASP A 101 -3.84 11.27 -10.67
N GLN A 102 -3.99 10.42 -11.68
CA GLN A 102 -3.53 10.70 -13.04
C GLN A 102 -4.28 11.87 -13.68
N GLY A 103 -5.53 12.10 -13.29
CA GLY A 103 -6.36 13.18 -13.82
C GLY A 103 -5.89 14.57 -13.40
N THR A 104 -5.37 14.70 -12.19
CA THR A 104 -4.91 15.99 -11.64
C THR A 104 -3.40 16.08 -11.51
N GLY A 105 -2.68 14.96 -11.55
CA GLY A 105 -1.24 14.87 -11.28
C GLY A 105 -0.89 15.04 -9.80
N VAL A 106 -1.87 14.92 -8.89
CA VAL A 106 -1.64 14.98 -7.45
C VAL A 106 -1.17 13.61 -6.96
N SER A 107 -0.16 13.60 -6.12
CA SER A 107 0.30 12.43 -5.40
C SER A 107 0.40 12.70 -3.91
N CYS A 108 0.07 11.71 -3.10
CA CYS A 108 0.20 11.76 -1.64
C CYS A 108 1.06 10.59 -1.18
N LEU A 109 1.90 10.85 -0.16
CA LEU A 109 2.75 9.83 0.44
C LEU A 109 2.87 10.10 1.94
N ASP A 110 2.41 9.16 2.75
CA ASP A 110 2.64 9.13 4.19
C ASP A 110 3.24 7.76 4.54
N ASN A 111 4.38 7.74 5.22
CA ASN A 111 5.13 6.52 5.56
C ASN A 111 5.33 5.54 4.40
N GLY A 112 5.36 6.04 3.16
CA GLY A 112 5.24 5.21 1.95
C GLY A 112 6.33 4.17 1.75
N SER A 113 7.49 4.29 2.37
CA SER A 113 8.60 3.32 2.33
C SER A 113 8.67 2.42 3.57
N LYS A 114 7.76 2.58 4.53
CA LYS A 114 7.69 1.69 5.69
C LYS A 114 7.15 0.32 5.27
N HIS A 115 7.71 -0.74 5.85
CA HIS A 115 7.29 -2.11 5.61
C HIS A 115 6.09 -2.48 6.48
N PHE A 116 5.21 -3.29 5.89
CA PHE A 116 4.01 -3.85 6.52
C PHE A 116 3.85 -5.30 6.05
N ASP A 117 3.35 -6.17 6.92
CA ASP A 117 2.90 -7.49 6.48
C ASP A 117 1.75 -7.33 5.49
N SER A 118 1.91 -7.92 4.31
CA SER A 118 0.95 -7.76 3.23
C SER A 118 -0.43 -8.34 3.52
N ALA A 119 -0.48 -9.41 4.32
CA ALA A 119 -1.66 -10.25 4.36
C ALA A 119 -2.11 -10.59 2.92
N SER A 120 -3.41 -10.61 2.65
CA SER A 120 -3.94 -11.01 1.34
C SER A 120 -3.77 -9.99 0.21
N ILE A 121 -3.23 -8.78 0.42
CA ILE A 121 -2.96 -7.89 -0.73
C ILE A 121 -1.83 -8.42 -1.61
N VAL A 122 -0.91 -9.26 -1.09
CA VAL A 122 0.13 -9.93 -1.88
C VAL A 122 -0.45 -10.78 -3.02
N LYS A 123 -1.71 -11.23 -2.91
CA LYS A 123 -2.40 -11.97 -3.96
C LYS A 123 -2.50 -11.20 -5.27
N ALA A 124 -2.52 -9.86 -5.20
CA ALA A 124 -2.43 -9.02 -6.39
C ALA A 124 -1.02 -9.07 -7.02
N ILE A 125 0.04 -9.22 -6.22
CA ILE A 125 1.42 -9.43 -6.69
C ILE A 125 1.55 -10.82 -7.31
N ILE A 126 1.05 -11.87 -6.64
CA ILE A 126 1.04 -13.26 -7.14
C ILE A 126 0.37 -13.31 -8.51
N MET A 127 -0.81 -12.69 -8.63
CA MET A 127 -1.56 -12.65 -9.90
C MET A 127 -0.77 -11.95 -11.01
N ALA A 128 -0.16 -10.82 -10.71
CA ALA A 128 0.64 -10.07 -11.68
C ALA A 128 1.89 -10.86 -12.13
N ALA A 129 2.56 -11.55 -11.19
CA ALA A 129 3.70 -12.39 -11.47
C ALA A 129 3.31 -13.61 -12.33
N LEU A 130 2.20 -14.27 -12.03
CA LEU A 130 1.66 -15.36 -12.84
C LEU A 130 1.42 -14.91 -14.28
N LEU A 131 0.74 -13.78 -14.46
CA LEU A 131 0.47 -13.23 -15.79
C LEU A 131 1.74 -12.84 -16.54
N ARG A 132 2.72 -12.27 -15.83
CA ARG A 132 4.02 -11.93 -16.40
C ARG A 132 4.77 -13.18 -16.85
N TRP A 133 4.82 -14.23 -16.06
CA TRP A 133 5.45 -15.49 -16.39
C TRP A 133 4.85 -16.12 -17.65
N HIS A 134 3.50 -16.16 -17.75
CA HIS A 134 2.81 -16.64 -18.95
C HIS A 134 3.05 -15.75 -20.18
N GLN A 135 3.18 -14.47 -20.00
CA GLN A 135 3.53 -13.52 -21.07
C GLN A 135 4.94 -13.79 -21.61
N GLU A 136 5.92 -14.10 -20.75
CA GLU A 136 7.30 -14.42 -21.13
C GLU A 136 7.42 -15.77 -21.84
N THR A 137 6.77 -16.78 -21.29
CA THR A 137 6.77 -18.14 -21.84
C THR A 137 5.86 -18.27 -23.07
N LYS A 138 5.03 -17.26 -23.35
CA LYS A 138 4.03 -17.26 -24.43
C LYS A 138 3.05 -18.41 -24.33
N THR A 139 2.72 -18.81 -23.12
CA THR A 139 1.75 -19.85 -22.81
C THR A 139 0.46 -19.22 -22.25
N PRO A 140 -0.74 -19.70 -22.64
CA PRO A 140 -1.96 -19.23 -22.01
C PRO A 140 -2.12 -19.81 -20.61
N LEU A 141 -2.80 -19.09 -19.71
CA LEU A 141 -3.24 -19.66 -18.43
C LEU A 141 -4.07 -20.95 -18.69
N SER A 142 -3.73 -22.02 -17.98
CA SER A 142 -4.50 -23.26 -17.95
C SER A 142 -5.91 -23.03 -17.34
N SER A 143 -6.77 -24.01 -17.45
CA SER A 143 -8.09 -23.94 -16.80
C SER A 143 -8.00 -23.99 -15.29
N TRP A 144 -7.01 -24.71 -14.75
CA TRP A 144 -6.74 -24.78 -13.32
C TRP A 144 -6.25 -23.43 -12.80
N GLU A 145 -5.21 -22.85 -13.37
CA GLU A 145 -4.71 -21.53 -12.98
C GLU A 145 -5.78 -20.43 -13.04
N LYS A 146 -6.69 -20.50 -14.02
CA LYS A 146 -7.83 -19.57 -14.10
C LYS A 146 -8.82 -19.76 -12.96
N SER A 147 -9.05 -21.01 -12.52
CA SER A 147 -9.89 -21.29 -11.35
C SER A 147 -9.26 -20.75 -10.08
N GLU A 148 -7.99 -21.10 -9.85
CA GLU A 148 -7.24 -20.63 -8.69
C GLU A 148 -7.12 -19.10 -8.65
N ALA A 149 -6.79 -18.48 -9.78
CA ALA A 149 -6.71 -17.01 -9.88
C ALA A 149 -8.04 -16.32 -9.56
N ASN A 150 -9.17 -16.93 -10.02
CA ASN A 150 -10.48 -16.42 -9.69
C ASN A 150 -10.77 -16.50 -8.20
N GLU A 151 -10.61 -17.66 -7.56
CA GLU A 151 -10.84 -17.84 -6.14
C GLU A 151 -9.88 -17.00 -5.28
N MET A 152 -8.59 -16.96 -5.65
CA MET A 152 -7.57 -16.17 -4.95
C MET A 152 -7.91 -14.68 -4.91
N ILE A 153 -8.37 -14.11 -6.03
CA ILE A 153 -8.62 -12.66 -6.11
C ILE A 153 -10.03 -12.31 -5.64
N THR A 154 -11.06 -13.05 -6.07
CA THR A 154 -12.46 -12.65 -5.83
C THR A 154 -12.95 -13.03 -4.44
N GLU A 155 -12.46 -14.12 -3.86
CA GLU A 155 -12.87 -14.67 -2.57
C GLU A 155 -11.74 -14.61 -1.53
N SER A 156 -10.55 -14.14 -1.95
CA SER A 156 -9.35 -14.13 -1.10
C SER A 156 -8.95 -15.54 -0.59
N ASN A 157 -9.22 -16.58 -1.39
CA ASN A 157 -8.93 -17.97 -1.04
C ASN A 157 -7.43 -18.16 -0.76
N ASN A 158 -7.09 -18.79 0.39
CA ASN A 158 -5.70 -18.98 0.81
C ASN A 158 -5.06 -20.21 0.17
N ASP A 159 -5.82 -21.28 -0.02
CA ASP A 159 -5.31 -22.49 -0.66
C ASP A 159 -4.93 -22.18 -2.12
N ALA A 160 -5.79 -21.46 -2.84
CA ALA A 160 -5.51 -20.99 -4.19
C ALA A 160 -4.27 -20.05 -4.25
N ALA A 161 -4.05 -19.23 -3.22
CA ALA A 161 -2.86 -18.39 -3.14
C ALA A 161 -1.59 -19.22 -2.94
N THR A 162 -1.64 -20.25 -2.09
CA THR A 162 -0.53 -21.16 -1.86
C THR A 162 -0.20 -21.94 -3.14
N ASP A 163 -1.20 -22.49 -3.78
CA ASP A 163 -1.04 -23.27 -5.01
C ASP A 163 -0.38 -22.45 -6.12
N LEU A 164 -0.83 -21.21 -6.34
CA LEU A 164 -0.25 -20.33 -7.35
C LEU A 164 1.12 -19.79 -6.95
N TRP A 165 1.37 -19.52 -5.67
CA TRP A 165 2.69 -19.15 -5.17
C TRP A 165 3.73 -20.24 -5.44
N ASP A 166 3.38 -21.49 -5.14
CA ASP A 166 4.24 -22.65 -5.35
C ASP A 166 4.44 -22.92 -6.86
N GLU A 167 3.40 -22.78 -7.68
CA GLU A 167 3.46 -22.93 -9.14
C GLU A 167 4.42 -21.93 -9.79
N ILE A 168 4.32 -20.65 -9.40
CA ILE A 168 5.17 -19.58 -9.94
C ILE A 168 6.62 -19.74 -9.45
N GLY A 169 6.79 -20.04 -8.17
CA GLY A 169 8.08 -20.15 -7.50
C GLY A 169 8.74 -18.81 -7.19
N MET A 170 9.62 -18.82 -6.20
CA MET A 170 10.26 -17.62 -5.65
C MET A 170 11.06 -16.81 -6.68
N ASP A 171 11.73 -17.48 -7.62
CA ASP A 171 12.55 -16.81 -8.63
C ASP A 171 11.69 -15.94 -9.56
N ASN A 172 10.57 -16.46 -10.08
CA ASN A 172 9.67 -15.72 -10.96
C ASN A 172 8.94 -14.59 -10.21
N LEU A 173 8.59 -14.81 -8.95
CA LEU A 173 8.02 -13.77 -8.09
C LEU A 173 9.02 -12.63 -7.87
N GLN A 174 10.28 -12.95 -7.56
CA GLN A 174 11.32 -11.95 -7.37
C GLN A 174 11.66 -11.22 -8.68
N ASP A 175 11.69 -11.92 -9.79
CA ASP A 175 11.91 -11.31 -11.11
C ASP A 175 10.78 -10.35 -11.46
N PHE A 176 9.52 -10.69 -11.15
CA PHE A 176 8.42 -9.75 -11.31
C PHE A 176 8.62 -8.49 -10.47
N LEU A 177 8.96 -8.60 -9.18
CA LEU A 177 9.22 -7.44 -8.32
C LEU A 177 10.32 -6.54 -8.88
N ASN A 178 11.40 -7.14 -9.37
CA ASN A 178 12.52 -6.42 -9.98
C ASN A 178 12.07 -5.65 -11.24
N LEU A 179 11.29 -6.29 -12.11
CA LEU A 179 10.74 -5.68 -13.32
C LEU A 179 9.72 -4.57 -13.02
N ALA A 180 8.92 -4.77 -11.97
CA ALA A 180 7.92 -3.82 -11.52
C ALA A 180 8.52 -2.61 -10.79
N GLY A 181 9.81 -2.65 -10.44
CA GLY A 181 10.48 -1.62 -9.66
C GLY A 181 10.04 -1.59 -8.18
N MET A 182 9.48 -2.71 -7.66
CA MET A 182 8.98 -2.85 -6.30
C MET A 182 10.12 -3.24 -5.34
N GLY A 183 11.15 -2.41 -5.27
CA GLY A 183 12.38 -2.69 -4.52
C GLY A 183 12.25 -2.64 -3.01
N GLY A 184 11.17 -2.11 -2.47
CA GLY A 184 10.84 -2.16 -1.04
C GLY A 184 10.09 -3.43 -0.65
N THR A 185 9.62 -4.24 -1.60
CA THR A 185 8.87 -5.47 -1.32
C THR A 185 9.83 -6.64 -1.09
N GLN A 186 9.63 -7.38 0.00
CA GLN A 186 10.42 -8.56 0.38
C GLN A 186 9.49 -9.76 0.53
N LEU A 187 9.67 -10.76 -0.33
CA LEU A 187 8.83 -11.96 -0.34
C LEU A 187 8.91 -12.73 0.97
N GLY A 188 7.77 -13.19 1.46
CA GLY A 188 7.69 -14.10 2.60
C GLY A 188 8.47 -15.39 2.33
N GLN A 189 9.13 -15.92 3.35
CA GLN A 189 9.92 -17.13 3.25
C GLN A 189 9.11 -18.36 3.68
N ASP A 190 9.57 -19.53 3.32
CA ASP A 190 9.02 -20.82 3.77
C ASP A 190 7.51 -21.01 3.48
N GLY A 191 7.01 -20.40 2.40
CA GLY A 191 5.59 -20.46 2.01
C GLY A 191 4.68 -19.47 2.73
N GLU A 192 5.22 -18.64 3.63
CA GLU A 192 4.47 -17.63 4.39
C GLU A 192 4.22 -16.37 3.52
N TRP A 193 3.56 -16.54 2.39
CA TRP A 193 3.29 -15.45 1.43
C TRP A 193 2.58 -14.25 2.07
N GLY A 194 1.70 -14.46 3.07
CA GLY A 194 1.01 -13.40 3.80
C GLY A 194 1.92 -12.51 4.64
N LEU A 195 3.13 -12.96 4.97
CA LEU A 195 4.17 -12.21 5.66
C LEU A 195 5.14 -11.50 4.70
N THR A 196 4.84 -11.47 3.41
CA THR A 196 5.54 -10.61 2.45
C THR A 196 5.53 -9.18 2.96
N GLN A 197 6.71 -8.60 3.11
CA GLN A 197 6.85 -7.21 3.54
C GLN A 197 6.63 -6.30 2.33
N VAL A 198 5.60 -5.48 2.38
CA VAL A 198 5.25 -4.54 1.32
C VAL A 198 5.35 -3.10 1.81
N THR A 199 5.45 -2.17 0.88
CA THR A 199 5.35 -0.73 1.16
C THR A 199 4.16 -0.13 0.42
N ALA A 200 3.54 0.92 0.98
CA ALA A 200 2.45 1.58 0.29
C ALA A 200 2.89 2.20 -1.06
N HIS A 201 4.17 2.56 -1.16
CA HIS A 201 4.76 3.03 -2.42
C HIS A 201 4.79 1.91 -3.47
N ASP A 202 5.24 0.70 -3.11
CA ASP A 202 5.35 -0.41 -4.06
C ASP A 202 3.96 -0.91 -4.49
N GLU A 203 2.99 -0.92 -3.57
CA GLU A 203 1.60 -1.24 -3.92
C GLU A 203 1.02 -0.22 -4.92
N LEU A 204 1.40 1.06 -4.78
CA LEU A 204 1.02 2.07 -5.77
C LEU A 204 1.71 1.82 -7.14
N LEU A 205 2.95 1.34 -7.17
CA LEU A 205 3.63 0.93 -8.41
C LEU A 205 2.90 -0.22 -9.09
N LEU A 206 2.49 -1.25 -8.34
CA LEU A 206 1.67 -2.35 -8.86
C LEU A 206 0.38 -1.82 -9.48
N LEU A 207 -0.39 -1.01 -8.75
CA LEU A 207 -1.63 -0.43 -9.26
C LEU A 207 -1.41 0.41 -10.52
N LYS A 208 -0.30 1.13 -10.61
CA LYS A 208 0.08 1.89 -11.79
C LYS A 208 0.39 0.98 -12.99
N LEU A 209 1.07 -0.15 -12.77
CA LEU A 209 1.30 -1.14 -13.82
C LEU A 209 -0.01 -1.71 -14.36
N LEU A 210 -1.01 -1.90 -13.51
CA LEU A 210 -2.31 -2.42 -13.92
C LEU A 210 -3.13 -1.41 -14.72
N THR A 211 -2.97 -0.11 -14.48
CA THR A 211 -3.85 0.93 -15.05
C THR A 211 -3.28 1.66 -16.26
N ALA A 212 -1.98 1.56 -16.52
CA ALA A 212 -1.32 2.28 -17.63
C ALA A 212 -0.56 1.32 -18.55
N PRO A 213 -0.42 1.63 -19.86
CA PRO A 213 0.46 0.89 -20.75
C PRO A 213 1.90 0.89 -20.24
N ASN A 214 2.53 -0.27 -20.23
CA ASN A 214 3.91 -0.46 -19.77
C ASN A 214 4.54 -1.69 -20.44
N SER A 215 5.84 -1.94 -20.19
CA SER A 215 6.59 -3.08 -20.72
C SER A 215 6.55 -4.32 -19.82
N VAL A 216 6.02 -4.21 -18.61
CA VAL A 216 5.98 -5.32 -17.62
C VAL A 216 4.76 -6.21 -17.86
N LEU A 217 3.59 -5.61 -17.95
CA LEU A 217 2.32 -6.31 -18.19
C LEU A 217 1.67 -5.83 -19.48
N ASP A 218 1.33 -6.74 -20.37
CA ASP A 218 0.60 -6.43 -21.60
C ASP A 218 -0.87 -6.05 -21.32
N ALA A 219 -1.58 -5.67 -22.37
CA ALA A 219 -2.97 -5.22 -22.23
C ALA A 219 -3.92 -6.34 -21.75
N TYR A 220 -3.66 -7.59 -22.17
CA TYR A 220 -4.45 -8.73 -21.72
C TYR A 220 -4.25 -8.97 -20.23
N SER A 221 -3.01 -9.05 -19.76
CA SER A 221 -2.64 -9.28 -18.38
C SER A 221 -3.26 -8.23 -17.45
N ARG A 222 -3.13 -6.95 -17.80
CA ARG A 222 -3.75 -5.87 -17.03
C ARG A 222 -5.27 -5.99 -16.96
N SER A 223 -5.91 -6.21 -18.10
CA SER A 223 -7.38 -6.30 -18.16
C SER A 223 -7.91 -7.52 -17.41
N TYR A 224 -7.19 -8.65 -17.48
CA TYR A 224 -7.58 -9.87 -16.79
C TYR A 224 -7.53 -9.68 -15.27
N GLN A 225 -6.43 -9.17 -14.73
CA GLN A 225 -6.29 -8.94 -13.29
C GLN A 225 -7.29 -7.90 -12.79
N LEU A 226 -7.43 -6.77 -13.47
CA LEU A 226 -8.43 -5.76 -13.09
C LEU A 226 -9.85 -6.35 -13.17
N GLY A 227 -10.13 -7.19 -14.17
CA GLY A 227 -11.43 -7.88 -14.27
C GLY A 227 -11.74 -8.74 -13.06
N LEU A 228 -10.77 -9.45 -12.48
CA LEU A 228 -10.94 -10.20 -11.24
C LEU A 228 -11.10 -9.27 -10.03
N MET A 229 -10.27 -8.23 -9.92
CA MET A 229 -10.35 -7.25 -8.82
C MET A 229 -11.66 -6.44 -8.81
N ALA A 230 -12.39 -6.38 -9.93
CA ALA A 230 -13.73 -5.78 -10.02
C ALA A 230 -14.84 -6.73 -9.56
N GLN A 231 -14.55 -8.03 -9.40
CA GLN A 231 -15.51 -9.08 -9.11
C GLN A 231 -15.36 -9.65 -7.70
N VAL A 232 -14.59 -8.97 -6.83
CA VAL A 232 -14.47 -9.40 -5.44
C VAL A 232 -15.84 -9.50 -4.78
N THR A 233 -16.01 -10.48 -3.92
CA THR A 233 -17.26 -10.69 -3.18
C THR A 233 -17.58 -9.48 -2.30
N SER A 234 -18.82 -9.34 -1.89
CA SER A 234 -19.24 -8.19 -1.07
C SER A 234 -18.52 -8.12 0.28
N SER A 235 -18.10 -9.27 0.82
CA SER A 235 -17.27 -9.35 2.03
C SER A 235 -15.86 -8.82 1.84
N GLU A 236 -15.38 -8.74 0.60
CA GLU A 236 -14.03 -8.31 0.22
C GLU A 236 -14.00 -6.86 -0.33
N SER A 237 -15.12 -6.14 -0.34
CA SER A 237 -15.24 -4.85 -1.01
C SER A 237 -15.17 -3.63 -0.09
N TRP A 238 -14.63 -3.79 1.13
CA TRP A 238 -14.43 -2.71 2.11
C TRP A 238 -13.16 -1.88 1.85
N GLY A 239 -12.85 -0.96 2.73
CA GLY A 239 -11.58 -0.22 2.76
C GLY A 239 -11.54 0.94 1.78
N VAL A 240 -10.58 0.95 0.84
CA VAL A 240 -10.38 2.10 -0.07
C VAL A 240 -11.58 2.36 -1.00
N THR A 241 -12.51 1.41 -1.14
CA THR A 241 -13.75 1.60 -1.89
C THR A 241 -14.78 2.44 -1.17
N ALA A 242 -14.62 2.66 0.13
CA ALA A 242 -15.57 3.42 0.93
C ALA A 242 -15.71 4.86 0.43
N GLY A 243 -16.94 5.27 0.16
CA GLY A 243 -17.25 6.61 -0.36
C GLY A 243 -17.11 6.76 -1.88
N THR A 244 -16.85 5.67 -2.62
CA THR A 244 -16.81 5.72 -4.09
C THR A 244 -18.15 6.20 -4.65
N PRO A 245 -18.16 7.28 -5.46
CA PRO A 245 -19.40 7.80 -6.03
C PRO A 245 -20.01 6.85 -7.07
N SER A 246 -21.33 6.96 -7.25
CA SER A 246 -22.02 6.26 -8.33
C SER A 246 -21.41 6.60 -9.69
N GLY A 247 -21.19 5.59 -10.53
CA GLY A 247 -20.61 5.73 -11.87
C GLY A 247 -19.09 5.75 -11.90
N VAL A 248 -18.42 5.63 -10.77
CA VAL A 248 -17.00 5.32 -10.68
C VAL A 248 -16.83 3.81 -10.49
N SER A 249 -16.11 3.19 -11.41
CA SER A 249 -15.72 1.78 -11.32
C SER A 249 -14.48 1.66 -10.44
N TRP A 250 -14.43 0.59 -9.66
CA TRP A 250 -13.30 0.29 -8.79
C TRP A 250 -12.80 -1.14 -8.98
N HIS A 251 -11.53 -1.34 -8.62
CA HIS A 251 -10.86 -2.62 -8.58
C HIS A 251 -10.08 -2.66 -7.27
N VAL A 252 -10.32 -3.65 -6.43
CA VAL A 252 -9.79 -3.67 -5.07
C VAL A 252 -9.18 -5.03 -4.72
N LYS A 253 -8.17 -5.02 -3.85
CA LYS A 253 -7.73 -6.17 -3.08
C LYS A 253 -7.49 -5.75 -1.65
N ASN A 254 -8.06 -6.49 -0.73
CA ASN A 254 -7.93 -6.32 0.70
C ASN A 254 -7.09 -7.42 1.33
N GLY A 255 -6.58 -7.15 2.51
CA GLY A 255 -5.83 -8.12 3.30
C GLY A 255 -5.92 -7.81 4.77
N TRP A 256 -6.04 -8.86 5.58
CA TRP A 256 -6.05 -8.76 7.04
C TRP A 256 -5.35 -9.98 7.64
N LEU A 257 -4.64 -9.73 8.72
CA LEU A 257 -3.87 -10.73 9.44
C LEU A 257 -3.78 -10.32 10.92
N PRO A 258 -4.25 -11.14 11.88
CA PRO A 258 -3.99 -10.91 13.28
C PRO A 258 -2.63 -11.49 13.67
N ASP A 259 -1.92 -10.77 14.55
CA ASP A 259 -0.75 -11.29 15.26
C ASP A 259 -0.80 -10.92 16.73
N ALA A 260 0.31 -11.16 17.46
CA ALA A 260 0.39 -10.86 18.89
C ALA A 260 0.40 -9.35 19.21
N SER A 261 0.67 -8.50 18.23
CA SER A 261 0.73 -7.05 18.38
C SER A 261 -0.57 -6.35 17.97
N GLY A 262 -1.48 -7.06 17.27
CA GLY A 262 -2.76 -6.53 16.80
C GLY A 262 -3.12 -7.00 15.40
N TRP A 263 -3.88 -6.19 14.67
CA TRP A 263 -4.30 -6.47 13.31
C TRP A 263 -3.48 -5.70 12.28
N HIS A 264 -3.04 -6.41 11.26
CA HIS A 264 -2.57 -5.83 9.99
C HIS A 264 -3.77 -5.74 9.06
N ILE A 265 -4.18 -4.54 8.69
CA ILE A 265 -5.34 -4.31 7.80
C ILE A 265 -4.88 -3.46 6.62
N ASN A 266 -5.04 -3.98 5.42
CA ASN A 266 -4.55 -3.38 4.19
C ASN A 266 -5.64 -3.32 3.13
N SER A 267 -5.65 -2.26 2.34
CA SER A 267 -6.55 -2.12 1.21
C SER A 267 -5.88 -1.33 0.09
N ILE A 268 -5.90 -1.90 -1.12
CA ILE A 268 -5.33 -1.28 -2.32
C ILE A 268 -6.37 -1.28 -3.43
N GLY A 269 -6.44 -0.21 -4.21
CA GLY A 269 -7.41 -0.16 -5.29
C GLY A 269 -7.19 0.92 -6.33
N THR A 270 -7.86 0.76 -7.47
CA THR A 270 -7.89 1.72 -8.58
C THR A 270 -9.31 2.14 -8.88
N PHE A 271 -9.48 3.37 -9.33
CA PHE A 271 -10.77 4.01 -9.56
C PHE A 271 -10.79 4.70 -10.91
N SER A 272 -11.83 4.43 -11.70
CA SER A 272 -11.97 5.00 -13.04
C SER A 272 -13.44 5.29 -13.40
N GLY A 273 -13.66 6.23 -14.32
CA GLY A 273 -14.99 6.66 -14.76
C GLY A 273 -15.37 8.06 -14.27
N HIS A 274 -16.31 8.72 -14.92
CA HIS A 274 -16.69 10.12 -14.64
C HIS A 274 -15.51 11.09 -14.50
N SER A 275 -14.42 10.89 -15.25
CA SER A 275 -13.13 11.58 -15.12
C SER A 275 -12.27 11.15 -13.92
N ALA A 276 -12.69 10.21 -13.10
CA ALA A 276 -11.85 9.58 -12.11
C ALA A 276 -10.77 8.74 -12.80
N ASN A 277 -9.52 8.88 -12.36
CA ASN A 277 -8.41 8.04 -12.79
C ASN A 277 -7.31 8.11 -11.72
N TYR A 278 -7.56 7.44 -10.60
CA TYR A 278 -6.65 7.47 -9.47
C TYR A 278 -6.51 6.08 -8.83
N MET A 279 -5.50 5.96 -8.02
CA MET A 279 -5.17 4.75 -7.28
C MET A 279 -4.75 5.10 -5.86
N ILE A 280 -5.04 4.21 -4.92
CA ILE A 280 -4.75 4.40 -3.51
C ILE A 280 -4.35 3.07 -2.86
N ALA A 281 -3.34 3.13 -2.01
CA ALA A 281 -2.94 2.06 -1.10
C ALA A 281 -2.95 2.61 0.33
N VAL A 282 -3.63 1.94 1.24
CA VAL A 282 -3.62 2.24 2.68
C VAL A 282 -3.26 0.97 3.42
N LEU A 283 -2.16 1.03 4.16
CA LEU A 283 -1.62 -0.09 4.92
C LEU A 283 -1.61 0.26 6.41
N SER A 284 -1.84 -0.73 7.25
CA SER A 284 -1.79 -0.55 8.70
C SER A 284 -1.23 -1.77 9.42
N ASP A 285 -0.58 -1.49 10.55
CA ASP A 285 0.01 -2.44 11.47
C ASP A 285 -0.41 -2.07 12.89
N ASN A 286 -0.72 -3.05 13.72
CA ASN A 286 -1.28 -2.84 15.07
C ASN A 286 -2.56 -2.00 15.07
N ALA A 287 -3.37 -2.11 14.02
CA ALA A 287 -4.58 -1.32 13.83
C ALA A 287 -5.75 -1.96 14.56
N ASP A 288 -5.64 -2.03 15.89
CA ASP A 288 -6.75 -2.49 16.69
C ASP A 288 -6.98 -1.66 17.96
N MET A 289 -8.18 -1.74 18.46
CA MET A 289 -8.54 -1.46 19.85
C MET A 289 -9.30 -2.68 20.36
N ASN A 290 -8.77 -3.35 21.37
CA ASN A 290 -9.39 -4.54 21.96
C ASN A 290 -9.48 -5.76 21.02
N ASN A 291 -8.51 -5.93 20.13
CA ASN A 291 -8.48 -7.01 19.13
C ASN A 291 -9.68 -6.95 18.16
N ASP A 292 -9.98 -5.77 17.65
CA ASP A 292 -11.12 -5.50 16.78
C ASP A 292 -10.65 -5.21 15.33
N GLU A 293 -10.81 -6.19 14.44
CA GLU A 293 -10.55 -6.08 13.02
C GLU A 293 -11.29 -4.90 12.39
N GLN A 294 -12.55 -4.68 12.78
CA GLN A 294 -13.37 -3.60 12.24
C GLN A 294 -12.79 -2.22 12.54
N TYR A 295 -12.03 -2.09 13.63
CA TYR A 295 -11.34 -0.83 13.93
C TYR A 295 -10.32 -0.48 12.84
N GLY A 296 -9.53 -1.45 12.37
CA GLY A 296 -8.58 -1.26 11.29
C GLY A 296 -9.28 -0.94 9.96
N ILE A 297 -10.34 -1.67 9.64
CA ILE A 297 -11.17 -1.40 8.45
C ILE A 297 -11.72 0.04 8.50
N ASN A 298 -12.31 0.45 9.61
CA ASN A 298 -12.83 1.81 9.79
C ASN A 298 -11.74 2.87 9.65
N THR A 299 -10.50 2.58 10.08
CA THR A 299 -9.36 3.49 9.92
C THR A 299 -9.07 3.77 8.45
N ILE A 300 -9.05 2.73 7.62
CA ILE A 300 -8.86 2.87 6.16
C ILE A 300 -10.03 3.63 5.54
N GLU A 301 -11.26 3.31 5.93
CA GLU A 301 -12.45 3.94 5.40
C GLU A 301 -12.58 5.43 5.79
N ASP A 302 -12.09 5.82 6.97
CA ASP A 302 -12.05 7.21 7.40
C ASP A 302 -11.06 8.05 6.57
N VAL A 303 -10.01 7.43 6.02
CA VAL A 303 -9.14 8.05 5.02
C VAL A 303 -9.82 8.06 3.65
N ALA A 304 -10.41 6.92 3.25
CA ALA A 304 -10.95 6.75 1.90
C ALA A 304 -12.12 7.69 1.60
N ARG A 305 -13.10 7.81 2.47
CA ARG A 305 -14.33 8.58 2.23
C ARG A 305 -14.08 10.05 1.85
N PRO A 306 -13.31 10.86 2.60
CA PRO A 306 -13.04 12.23 2.21
C PRO A 306 -12.14 12.32 0.96
N VAL A 307 -11.15 11.43 0.82
CA VAL A 307 -10.29 11.36 -0.37
C VAL A 307 -11.12 11.10 -1.63
N GLN A 308 -11.99 10.10 -1.60
CA GLN A 308 -12.91 9.77 -2.70
C GLN A 308 -13.80 10.98 -3.07
N ARG A 309 -14.38 11.63 -2.08
CA ARG A 309 -15.19 12.83 -2.29
C ARG A 309 -14.41 13.92 -3.00
N ASP A 310 -13.20 14.23 -2.54
CA ASP A 310 -12.47 15.41 -2.99
C ASP A 310 -11.81 15.18 -4.35
N LEU A 311 -11.32 13.98 -4.64
CA LEU A 311 -10.82 13.62 -5.97
C LEU A 311 -11.94 13.70 -7.03
N ASN A 312 -13.12 13.18 -6.72
CA ASN A 312 -14.24 13.19 -7.67
C ASN A 312 -14.82 14.60 -7.86
N ASN A 313 -14.85 15.44 -6.82
CA ASN A 313 -15.26 16.84 -6.95
C ASN A 313 -14.22 17.68 -7.73
N ALA A 314 -12.94 17.44 -7.52
CA ALA A 314 -11.86 18.15 -8.22
C ALA A 314 -11.84 17.88 -9.72
N THR A 315 -12.15 16.66 -10.14
CA THR A 315 -12.28 16.32 -11.56
C THR A 315 -13.48 17.00 -12.20
N LEU A 316 -14.62 17.08 -11.52
CA LEU A 316 -15.81 17.76 -12.02
C LEU A 316 -15.62 19.27 -12.18
N THR A 317 -14.96 19.94 -11.24
CA THR A 317 -14.67 21.38 -11.34
C THR A 317 -13.56 21.70 -12.36
N GLY A 318 -12.63 20.77 -12.58
CA GLY A 318 -11.54 20.89 -13.55
C GLY A 318 -12.00 20.79 -15.01
N SER A 319 -13.06 20.03 -15.27
CA SER A 319 -13.54 19.78 -16.63
C SER A 319 -14.13 21.01 -17.33
N SER A 320 -14.73 21.95 -16.56
CA SER A 320 -15.35 23.16 -17.13
C SER A 320 -14.38 24.35 -17.30
N THR A 321 -13.28 24.40 -16.53
CA THR A 321 -12.32 25.51 -16.55
C THR A 321 -10.96 25.14 -17.15
N ALA A 322 -10.58 23.86 -17.17
CA ALA A 322 -9.31 23.39 -17.73
C ALA A 322 -9.27 23.42 -19.25
N ALA A 323 -10.38 23.14 -19.92
CA ALA A 323 -10.48 23.25 -21.37
C ALA A 323 -10.24 24.70 -21.89
N ALA A 324 -10.60 25.71 -21.09
CA ALA A 324 -10.39 27.11 -21.43
C ALA A 324 -8.97 27.63 -21.10
N ARG A 325 -8.21 26.93 -20.20
CA ARG A 325 -6.87 27.36 -19.76
C ARG A 325 -5.70 26.58 -20.37
N LEU A 326 -5.93 25.36 -20.88
CA LEU A 326 -4.93 24.61 -21.65
C LEU A 326 -4.62 25.25 -23.01
N ALA A 327 -5.50 26.10 -23.50
CA ALA A 327 -5.26 26.91 -24.71
C ALA A 327 -4.35 28.12 -24.51
N ALA A 328 -3.94 28.44 -23.27
CA ALA A 328 -3.26 29.71 -22.95
C ALA A 328 -1.95 29.57 -22.14
N ALA A 329 -1.39 28.38 -21.93
CA ALA A 329 -0.13 28.22 -21.19
C ALA A 329 0.99 27.70 -22.08
N PRO A 330 2.15 28.38 -22.14
CA PRO A 330 3.33 27.84 -22.81
C PRO A 330 3.94 26.69 -21.99
N ASN A 331 4.43 25.69 -22.69
CA ASN A 331 5.07 24.46 -22.25
C ASN A 331 5.98 24.59 -21.00
N VAL A 332 5.49 24.18 -19.85
CA VAL A 332 6.30 23.89 -18.65
C VAL A 332 6.12 22.42 -18.20
N ALA A 333 5.41 21.61 -19.01
CA ALA A 333 5.06 20.24 -18.69
C ALA A 333 6.23 19.22 -18.84
N GLU A 334 7.40 19.63 -19.27
CA GLU A 334 8.47 18.68 -19.63
C GLU A 334 9.48 18.38 -18.52
N THR A 335 9.53 19.13 -17.42
CA THR A 335 10.64 19.03 -16.44
C THR A 335 10.32 18.15 -15.24
N LEU A 336 9.07 17.79 -14.97
CA LEU A 336 8.69 16.95 -13.82
C LEU A 336 8.24 15.53 -14.19
N ALA A 337 8.00 15.26 -15.47
CA ALA A 337 7.71 13.91 -15.96
C ALA A 337 8.94 12.97 -15.92
N THR A 338 10.14 13.52 -15.80
CA THR A 338 11.39 12.76 -15.87
C THR A 338 11.83 12.13 -14.56
N SER A 339 11.31 12.55 -13.41
CA SER A 339 11.67 11.92 -12.10
C SER A 339 10.89 10.65 -11.79
N TRP A 340 9.79 10.39 -12.51
CA TRP A 340 8.95 9.20 -12.35
C TRP A 340 8.98 8.26 -13.55
N ALA A 341 9.74 8.60 -14.60
CA ALA A 341 9.75 7.89 -15.88
C ALA A 341 10.93 6.92 -16.07
N VAL A 342 11.77 6.70 -15.06
CA VAL A 342 12.89 5.76 -15.18
C VAL A 342 12.48 4.40 -14.61
N VAL A 343 11.70 3.65 -15.38
CA VAL A 343 11.86 2.19 -15.42
C VAL A 343 13.10 1.97 -16.30
N PRO A 344 14.21 1.44 -15.78
CA PRO A 344 15.41 1.25 -16.62
C PRO A 344 15.09 0.31 -17.77
N ALA A 345 15.57 0.67 -18.95
CA ALA A 345 15.52 -0.22 -20.10
C ALA A 345 16.31 -1.50 -19.77
N LEU A 346 15.68 -2.65 -20.00
CA LEU A 346 16.31 -3.96 -19.80
C LEU A 346 17.61 -4.09 -20.60
N PRO A 347 18.68 -4.69 -20.05
CA PRO A 347 19.82 -5.09 -20.83
C PRO A 347 19.38 -6.15 -21.86
N THR A 348 19.77 -5.93 -23.09
CA THR A 348 19.58 -6.90 -24.18
C THR A 348 20.27 -8.22 -23.80
N PRO A 349 19.61 -9.39 -23.95
CA PRO A 349 20.29 -10.66 -23.70
C PRO A 349 21.45 -10.81 -24.66
N ALA A 350 22.62 -11.14 -24.11
CA ALA A 350 23.81 -11.45 -24.88
C ALA A 350 23.51 -12.67 -25.77
N GLN A 351 23.64 -12.48 -27.08
CA GLN A 351 23.64 -13.60 -28.02
C GLN A 351 24.94 -14.38 -27.83
N GLY A 352 24.83 -15.59 -27.28
CA GLY A 352 25.87 -16.60 -27.20
C GLY A 352 25.36 -17.89 -27.80
#